data_568a1f70734ece0c07d051a78d39743d
#
_entry.id   568a1f70734ece0c07d051a78d39743d
#
_cell.length_a   1.000
_cell.length_b   1.000
_cell.length_c   1.000
_cell.angle_alpha   90.00
_cell.angle_beta   90.00
_cell.angle_gamma   90.00
#
_symmetry.space_group_name_H-M   'P 1'
#
loop_
_entity.id
_entity.type
_entity.pdbx_description
1 polymer ?
#
loop_
_entity_poly.entity_id
_entity_poly.type
_entity_poly.pdbx_seq_one_letter_code
_entity_poly.pdbx_strand_id
1 'polypeptide(L)'
;MTWLLWAGLVLCFLGVAAVGLRGYGSKRWTDSTLALARGLDAGRIDARVDPPRPTRYDLRELEGLPAPVQRYFRAVLKDGQPIITAVTIDIAGTFNMSPTGEQWKSFTSRQRVVTRRPGFLWDAKISMLPGLTVRVVDSYIAGKGCLHAAILGLFTVAEVSGGGEIARGELMRYFAEALWYPTALLPSQGVRWEAVDDHSANATLVDGPLTLTLLFRFNDAGLIDSFRAEARGGMVGTEMVMAPWEGSWSNYQMRDGMTVPFTGEVAWMRPEGRRPYFVGTVALLTFEFSA
;
A
#
# COMPACT_ATOMS: atom_id res chain seq x y z
N MET A 1 -40.63 -39.35 8.69
CA MET A 1 -39.74 -39.53 7.52
C MET A 1 -39.80 -38.34 6.53
N THR A 2 -40.94 -37.74 6.31
CA THR A 2 -41.12 -36.58 5.38
C THR A 2 -40.43 -35.30 5.83
N TRP A 3 -40.39 -34.97 7.13
CA TRP A 3 -39.73 -33.75 7.60
C TRP A 3 -38.20 -33.77 7.44
N LEU A 4 -37.54 -34.91 7.53
CA LEU A 4 -36.12 -35.06 7.26
C LEU A 4 -35.76 -34.79 5.81
N LEU A 5 -36.63 -35.21 4.87
CA LEU A 5 -36.48 -34.92 3.46
C LEU A 5 -36.62 -33.40 3.18
N TRP A 6 -37.61 -32.75 3.80
CA TRP A 6 -37.78 -31.31 3.66
C TRP A 6 -36.60 -30.54 4.27
N ALA A 7 -36.12 -30.94 5.45
CA ALA A 7 -34.91 -30.35 6.05
C ALA A 7 -33.69 -30.50 5.14
N GLY A 8 -33.49 -31.67 4.55
CA GLY A 8 -32.42 -31.91 3.58
C GLY A 8 -32.52 -31.02 2.33
N LEU A 9 -33.71 -30.87 1.77
CA LEU A 9 -33.97 -30.00 0.60
C LEU A 9 -33.68 -28.52 0.95
N VAL A 10 -34.13 -28.05 2.12
CA VAL A 10 -33.84 -26.66 2.57
C VAL A 10 -32.36 -26.45 2.74
N LEU A 11 -31.63 -27.38 3.37
CA LEU A 11 -30.17 -27.29 3.53
C LEU A 11 -29.43 -27.26 2.18
N CYS A 12 -29.86 -28.13 1.22
CA CYS A 12 -29.33 -28.11 -0.13
C CYS A 12 -29.58 -26.77 -0.83
N PHE A 13 -30.79 -26.24 -0.75
CA PHE A 13 -31.14 -24.95 -1.33
C PHE A 13 -30.31 -23.81 -0.72
N LEU A 14 -30.19 -23.76 0.61
CA LEU A 14 -29.34 -22.77 1.30
C LEU A 14 -27.87 -22.89 0.89
N GLY A 15 -27.36 -24.11 0.73
CA GLY A 15 -26.01 -24.37 0.24
C GLY A 15 -25.79 -23.84 -1.16
N VAL A 16 -26.71 -24.15 -2.10
CA VAL A 16 -26.65 -23.65 -3.48
C VAL A 16 -26.76 -22.10 -3.51
N ALA A 17 -27.69 -21.55 -2.75
CA ALA A 17 -27.84 -20.08 -2.63
C ALA A 17 -26.58 -19.40 -2.09
N ALA A 18 -25.94 -19.97 -1.06
CA ALA A 18 -24.70 -19.46 -0.49
C ALA A 18 -23.54 -19.49 -1.52
N VAL A 19 -23.41 -20.59 -2.27
CA VAL A 19 -22.40 -20.71 -3.34
C VAL A 19 -22.69 -19.69 -4.46
N GLY A 20 -23.94 -19.55 -4.86
CA GLY A 20 -24.36 -18.59 -5.89
C GLY A 20 -24.06 -17.13 -5.47
N LEU A 21 -24.39 -16.76 -4.23
CA LEU A 21 -24.10 -15.45 -3.66
C LEU A 21 -22.59 -15.16 -3.63
N ARG A 22 -21.79 -16.13 -3.22
CA ARG A 22 -20.32 -15.99 -3.20
C ARG A 22 -19.74 -15.81 -4.60
N GLY A 23 -20.23 -16.58 -5.57
CA GLY A 23 -19.81 -16.46 -6.97
C GLY A 23 -20.18 -15.11 -7.55
N TYR A 24 -21.40 -14.65 -7.32
CA TYR A 24 -21.87 -13.33 -7.75
C TYR A 24 -21.07 -12.18 -7.11
N GLY A 25 -20.86 -12.25 -5.80
CA GLY A 25 -20.06 -11.25 -5.08
C GLY A 25 -18.61 -11.19 -5.55
N SER A 26 -18.00 -12.35 -5.76
CA SER A 26 -16.63 -12.42 -6.29
C SER A 26 -16.54 -11.80 -7.69
N LYS A 27 -17.51 -12.10 -8.58
CA LYS A 27 -17.55 -11.53 -9.93
C LYS A 27 -17.72 -10.00 -9.88
N ARG A 28 -18.73 -9.51 -9.14
CA ARG A 28 -18.97 -8.06 -8.99
C ARG A 28 -17.76 -7.33 -8.47
N TRP A 29 -17.08 -7.89 -7.45
CA TRP A 29 -15.85 -7.32 -6.89
C TRP A 29 -14.74 -7.28 -7.94
N THR A 30 -14.53 -8.38 -8.65
CA THR A 30 -13.51 -8.44 -9.71
C THR A 30 -13.78 -7.43 -10.81
N ASP A 31 -15.03 -7.28 -11.26
CA ASP A 31 -15.40 -6.33 -12.31
C ASP A 31 -15.10 -4.87 -11.85
N SER A 32 -15.39 -4.53 -10.59
CA SER A 32 -15.10 -3.20 -10.03
C SER A 32 -13.60 -2.94 -9.86
N THR A 33 -12.84 -3.93 -9.36
CA THR A 33 -11.38 -3.78 -9.20
C THR A 33 -10.66 -3.72 -10.55
N LEU A 34 -11.14 -4.43 -11.57
CA LEU A 34 -10.62 -4.29 -12.93
C LEU A 34 -10.87 -2.92 -13.54
N ALA A 35 -11.99 -2.27 -13.22
CA ALA A 35 -12.25 -0.90 -13.66
C ALA A 35 -11.26 0.09 -13.00
N LEU A 36 -10.98 -0.06 -11.71
CA LEU A 36 -9.96 0.74 -11.01
C LEU A 36 -8.56 0.49 -11.57
N ALA A 37 -8.20 -0.76 -11.83
CA ALA A 37 -6.90 -1.11 -12.42
C ALA A 37 -6.69 -0.46 -13.80
N ARG A 38 -7.73 -0.46 -14.65
CA ARG A 38 -7.68 0.25 -15.96
C ARG A 38 -7.48 1.75 -15.77
N GLY A 39 -8.16 2.37 -14.79
CA GLY A 39 -7.98 3.78 -14.45
C GLY A 39 -6.57 4.09 -13.97
N LEU A 40 -5.98 3.21 -13.15
CA LEU A 40 -4.60 3.33 -12.68
C LEU A 40 -3.59 3.25 -13.85
N ASP A 41 -3.72 2.25 -14.73
CA ASP A 41 -2.81 2.07 -15.87
C ASP A 41 -3.00 3.16 -16.94
N ALA A 42 -4.22 3.69 -17.15
CA ALA A 42 -4.45 4.83 -18.03
C ALA A 42 -3.71 6.09 -17.53
N GLY A 43 -3.78 6.37 -16.21
CA GLY A 43 -3.03 7.46 -15.59
C GLY A 43 -1.51 7.35 -15.78
N ARG A 44 -0.97 6.13 -15.89
CA ARG A 44 0.45 5.89 -16.20
C ARG A 44 0.83 6.31 -17.63
N ILE A 45 -0.04 5.97 -18.59
CA ILE A 45 0.21 6.23 -20.02
C ILE A 45 0.13 7.74 -20.31
N ASP A 46 -0.84 8.42 -19.70
CA ASP A 46 -1.09 9.85 -19.90
C ASP A 46 -0.14 10.77 -19.13
N ALA A 47 0.69 10.22 -18.24
CA ALA A 47 1.64 10.99 -17.46
C ALA A 47 2.81 11.49 -18.31
N ARG A 48 2.58 12.54 -19.09
CA ARG A 48 3.64 13.35 -19.66
C ARG A 48 4.22 14.23 -18.56
N VAL A 49 5.46 13.94 -18.18
CA VAL A 49 6.23 14.77 -17.26
C VAL A 49 7.12 15.67 -18.10
N ASP A 50 7.02 16.97 -17.92
CA ASP A 50 7.86 17.96 -18.56
C ASP A 50 8.65 18.73 -17.49
N PRO A 51 9.99 18.70 -17.49
CA PRO A 51 10.86 17.97 -18.41
C PRO A 51 10.77 16.44 -18.24
N PRO A 52 11.15 15.66 -19.28
CA PRO A 52 11.16 14.20 -19.19
C PRO A 52 12.06 13.71 -18.05
N ARG A 53 11.54 12.82 -17.22
CA ARG A 53 12.33 12.19 -16.15
C ARG A 53 13.33 11.18 -16.74
N PRO A 54 14.52 11.02 -16.13
CA PRO A 54 15.48 10.02 -16.56
C PRO A 54 14.85 8.60 -16.54
N THR A 55 15.33 7.74 -17.43
CA THR A 55 14.90 6.34 -17.51
C THR A 55 15.80 5.40 -16.70
N ARG A 56 16.96 5.92 -16.24
CA ARG A 56 17.94 5.20 -15.42
C ARG A 56 18.42 6.06 -14.28
N TYR A 57 18.73 5.41 -13.18
CA TYR A 57 19.40 6.00 -12.03
C TYR A 57 20.84 6.36 -12.40
N ASP A 58 21.29 7.54 -12.02
CA ASP A 58 22.67 8.02 -12.12
C ASP A 58 23.20 8.32 -10.72
N LEU A 59 24.32 7.71 -10.36
CA LEU A 59 24.92 7.87 -9.04
C LEU A 59 25.20 9.34 -8.67
N ARG A 60 25.41 10.21 -9.68
CA ARG A 60 25.66 11.65 -9.51
C ARG A 60 24.46 12.39 -8.91
N GLU A 61 23.24 11.87 -9.04
CA GLU A 61 22.06 12.51 -8.43
C GLU A 61 22.05 12.42 -6.88
N LEU A 62 22.97 11.65 -6.29
CA LEU A 62 23.16 11.60 -4.84
C LEU A 62 23.98 12.76 -4.30
N GLU A 63 24.68 13.52 -5.15
CA GLU A 63 25.49 14.65 -4.75
C GLU A 63 24.61 15.71 -4.05
N GLY A 64 25.05 16.15 -2.87
CA GLY A 64 24.30 17.13 -2.06
C GLY A 64 23.13 16.58 -1.24
N LEU A 65 22.76 15.30 -1.39
CA LEU A 65 21.76 14.67 -0.52
C LEU A 65 22.30 14.45 0.90
N PRO A 66 21.42 14.37 1.91
CA PRO A 66 21.81 13.99 3.28
C PRO A 66 22.60 12.68 3.30
N ALA A 67 23.63 12.62 4.15
CA ALA A 67 24.52 11.47 4.23
C ALA A 67 23.81 10.12 4.41
N PRO A 68 22.78 9.98 5.30
CA PRO A 68 22.03 8.72 5.43
C PRO A 68 21.30 8.34 4.14
N VAL A 69 20.77 9.31 3.39
CA VAL A 69 20.07 9.09 2.11
C VAL A 69 21.04 8.60 1.04
N GLN A 70 22.24 9.18 0.97
CA GLN A 70 23.28 8.72 0.06
C GLN A 70 23.70 7.26 0.37
N ARG A 71 23.88 6.93 1.65
CA ARG A 71 24.18 5.55 2.09
C ARG A 71 23.08 4.58 1.65
N TYR A 72 21.82 4.95 1.86
CA TYR A 72 20.68 4.14 1.47
C TYR A 72 20.66 3.84 -0.02
N PHE A 73 20.70 4.84 -0.89
CA PHE A 73 20.65 4.60 -2.32
C PHE A 73 21.84 3.79 -2.84
N ARG A 74 23.04 3.98 -2.28
CA ARG A 74 24.21 3.14 -2.61
C ARG A 74 24.05 1.68 -2.14
N ALA A 75 23.32 1.44 -1.05
CA ALA A 75 23.05 0.09 -0.55
C ALA A 75 21.94 -0.63 -1.35
N VAL A 76 20.96 0.10 -1.88
CA VAL A 76 19.77 -0.50 -2.48
C VAL A 76 19.71 -0.44 -3.99
N LEU A 77 20.47 0.43 -4.66
CA LEU A 77 20.50 0.61 -6.12
C LEU A 77 21.92 0.44 -6.67
N LYS A 78 22.01 0.05 -7.94
CA LYS A 78 23.25 0.07 -8.72
C LYS A 78 23.18 1.19 -9.74
N ASP A 79 24.33 1.82 -10.02
CA ASP A 79 24.43 2.82 -11.07
C ASP A 79 23.93 2.26 -12.42
N GLY A 80 23.17 3.05 -13.16
CA GLY A 80 22.51 2.60 -14.38
C GLY A 80 21.24 1.75 -14.17
N GLN A 81 20.79 1.53 -12.92
CA GLN A 81 19.55 0.79 -12.62
C GLN A 81 18.37 1.42 -13.39
N PRO A 82 17.60 0.64 -14.19
CA PRO A 82 16.41 1.17 -14.84
C PRO A 82 15.38 1.66 -13.81
N ILE A 83 14.72 2.79 -14.13
CA ILE A 83 13.67 3.34 -13.27
C ILE A 83 12.43 2.45 -13.34
N ILE A 84 11.91 2.09 -12.18
CA ILE A 84 10.66 1.32 -12.05
C ILE A 84 9.49 2.21 -12.50
N THR A 85 8.66 1.68 -13.39
CA THR A 85 7.44 2.36 -13.86
C THR A 85 6.17 1.77 -13.28
N ALA A 86 6.21 0.49 -12.92
CA ALA A 86 5.12 -0.18 -12.21
C ALA A 86 5.63 -1.39 -11.43
N VAL A 87 4.85 -1.79 -10.42
CA VAL A 87 5.14 -2.95 -9.56
C VAL A 87 3.87 -3.74 -9.33
N THR A 88 4.00 -5.06 -9.27
CA THR A 88 2.96 -5.95 -8.72
C THR A 88 3.51 -6.64 -7.49
N ILE A 89 2.77 -6.57 -6.39
CA ILE A 89 3.17 -7.10 -5.08
C ILE A 89 2.05 -7.99 -4.56
N ASP A 90 2.34 -9.26 -4.29
CA ASP A 90 1.45 -10.12 -3.52
C ASP A 90 1.96 -10.20 -2.08
N ILE A 91 1.07 -9.96 -1.11
CA ILE A 91 1.40 -9.91 0.32
C ILE A 91 0.47 -10.87 1.06
N ALA A 92 1.04 -11.61 2.00
CA ALA A 92 0.31 -12.37 3.00
C ALA A 92 0.69 -11.89 4.40
N GLY A 93 -0.27 -11.92 5.33
CA GLY A 93 0.00 -11.43 6.68
C GLY A 93 -1.22 -11.44 7.58
N THR A 94 -1.18 -10.56 8.58
CA THR A 94 -2.27 -10.37 9.54
C THR A 94 -2.68 -8.92 9.64
N PHE A 95 -3.98 -8.71 9.84
CA PHE A 95 -4.59 -7.40 10.01
C PHE A 95 -5.38 -7.39 11.32
N ASN A 96 -5.15 -6.39 12.19
CA ASN A 96 -5.91 -6.23 13.43
C ASN A 96 -7.22 -5.48 13.13
N MET A 97 -8.33 -6.17 13.27
CA MET A 97 -9.67 -5.64 13.00
C MET A 97 -10.26 -4.86 14.18
N SER A 98 -9.60 -4.87 15.36
CA SER A 98 -10.07 -4.15 16.54
C SER A 98 -9.38 -2.79 16.68
N PRO A 99 -10.12 -1.69 16.86
CA PRO A 99 -9.53 -0.38 17.13
C PRO A 99 -8.94 -0.25 18.54
N THR A 100 -9.38 -1.10 19.50
CA THR A 100 -9.05 -0.96 20.93
C THR A 100 -8.37 -2.18 21.53
N GLY A 101 -8.43 -3.33 20.85
CA GLY A 101 -7.90 -4.61 21.35
C GLY A 101 -7.11 -5.35 20.28
N GLU A 102 -7.03 -6.68 20.42
CA GLU A 102 -6.36 -7.55 19.48
C GLU A 102 -7.36 -8.53 18.85
N GLN A 103 -7.59 -8.34 17.55
CA GLN A 103 -8.41 -9.21 16.71
C GLN A 103 -7.69 -9.45 15.38
N TRP A 104 -6.55 -10.11 15.46
CA TRP A 104 -5.73 -10.42 14.30
C TRP A 104 -6.41 -11.43 13.39
N LYS A 105 -6.53 -11.10 12.11
CA LYS A 105 -7.09 -11.93 11.05
C LYS A 105 -6.08 -12.08 9.93
N SER A 106 -5.95 -13.29 9.40
CA SER A 106 -5.09 -13.50 8.23
C SER A 106 -5.68 -12.81 6.98
N PHE A 107 -4.78 -12.27 6.15
CA PHE A 107 -5.15 -11.72 4.86
C PHE A 107 -4.18 -12.17 3.76
N THR A 108 -4.66 -12.08 2.54
CA THR A 108 -3.84 -12.06 1.32
C THR A 108 -4.25 -10.88 0.49
N SER A 109 -3.31 -10.29 -0.24
CA SER A 109 -3.61 -9.16 -1.11
C SER A 109 -2.75 -9.18 -2.36
N ARG A 110 -3.25 -8.51 -3.39
CA ARG A 110 -2.48 -8.10 -4.56
C ARG A 110 -2.51 -6.60 -4.67
N GLN A 111 -1.34 -6.01 -4.87
CA GLN A 111 -1.18 -4.59 -5.08
C GLN A 111 -0.55 -4.32 -6.44
N ARG A 112 -1.12 -3.39 -7.17
CA ARG A 112 -0.55 -2.78 -8.37
C ARG A 112 -0.14 -1.35 -8.05
N VAL A 113 1.10 -0.99 -8.36
CA VAL A 113 1.64 0.37 -8.16
C VAL A 113 2.11 0.92 -9.51
N VAL A 114 1.92 2.21 -9.74
CA VAL A 114 2.52 2.97 -10.84
C VAL A 114 3.29 4.15 -10.27
N THR A 115 4.46 4.46 -10.84
CA THR A 115 5.39 5.42 -10.22
C THR A 115 5.52 6.75 -10.98
N ARG A 116 5.35 6.78 -12.29
CA ARG A 116 5.49 8.02 -13.08
C ARG A 116 4.49 9.09 -12.65
N ARG A 117 3.27 8.69 -12.40
CA ARG A 117 2.28 9.46 -11.66
C ARG A 117 1.93 8.61 -10.44
N PRO A 118 2.17 9.10 -9.21
CA PRO A 118 1.92 8.30 -8.02
C PRO A 118 0.54 7.66 -8.02
N GLY A 119 0.49 6.36 -7.85
CA GLY A 119 -0.79 5.66 -7.79
C GLY A 119 -0.65 4.19 -7.42
N PHE A 120 -1.67 3.66 -6.76
CA PHE A 120 -1.76 2.24 -6.45
C PHE A 120 -3.20 1.76 -6.35
N LEU A 121 -3.35 0.45 -6.47
CA LEU A 121 -4.57 -0.31 -6.18
C LEU A 121 -4.18 -1.53 -5.36
N TRP A 122 -4.68 -1.64 -4.15
CA TRP A 122 -4.52 -2.77 -3.23
C TRP A 122 -5.86 -3.48 -3.09
N ASP A 123 -5.93 -4.76 -3.49
CA ASP A 123 -7.10 -5.64 -3.34
C ASP A 123 -6.77 -6.74 -2.35
N ALA A 124 -7.44 -6.73 -1.20
CA ALA A 124 -7.21 -7.67 -0.12
C ALA A 124 -8.42 -8.54 0.16
N LYS A 125 -8.12 -9.72 0.71
CA LYS A 125 -9.08 -10.67 1.23
C LYS A 125 -8.69 -11.00 2.67
N ILE A 126 -9.52 -10.58 3.63
CA ILE A 126 -9.35 -10.82 5.07
C ILE A 126 -10.26 -11.97 5.47
N SER A 127 -9.69 -13.00 6.11
CA SER A 127 -10.43 -14.18 6.57
C SER A 127 -11.05 -13.92 7.94
N MET A 128 -12.38 -13.78 8.01
CA MET A 128 -13.08 -13.53 9.28
C MET A 128 -13.41 -14.81 10.01
N LEU A 129 -14.04 -15.77 9.30
CA LEU A 129 -14.44 -17.11 9.76
C LEU A 129 -14.30 -18.08 8.57
N PRO A 130 -14.33 -19.41 8.81
CA PRO A 130 -14.38 -20.37 7.72
C PRO A 130 -15.52 -20.04 6.75
N GLY A 131 -15.16 -19.75 5.52
CA GLY A 131 -16.11 -19.38 4.48
C GLY A 131 -16.59 -17.91 4.48
N LEU A 132 -16.27 -17.10 5.47
CA LEU A 132 -16.64 -15.69 5.53
C LEU A 132 -15.39 -14.81 5.37
N THR A 133 -15.37 -14.00 4.30
CA THR A 133 -14.28 -13.09 4.00
C THR A 133 -14.77 -11.65 3.86
N VAL A 134 -13.96 -10.70 4.30
CA VAL A 134 -14.10 -9.29 3.94
C VAL A 134 -13.13 -9.01 2.81
N ARG A 135 -13.65 -8.42 1.73
CA ARG A 135 -12.84 -7.87 0.63
C ARG A 135 -12.61 -6.40 0.92
N VAL A 136 -11.39 -5.95 0.69
CA VAL A 136 -11.02 -4.54 0.89
C VAL A 136 -10.25 -4.06 -0.33
N VAL A 137 -10.63 -2.89 -0.82
CA VAL A 137 -9.85 -2.12 -1.80
C VAL A 137 -9.41 -0.82 -1.17
N ASP A 138 -8.11 -0.57 -1.22
CA ASP A 138 -7.54 0.76 -1.03
C ASP A 138 -6.89 1.20 -2.33
N SER A 139 -7.03 2.47 -2.69
CA SER A 139 -6.37 2.98 -3.87
C SER A 139 -6.08 4.48 -3.78
N TYR A 140 -5.04 4.88 -4.49
CA TYR A 140 -4.79 6.26 -4.88
C TYR A 140 -4.66 6.32 -6.38
N ILE A 141 -5.61 6.98 -7.05
CA ILE A 141 -5.66 7.05 -8.51
C ILE A 141 -5.99 8.49 -8.92
N ALA A 142 -5.08 9.12 -9.65
CA ALA A 142 -5.26 10.45 -10.22
C ALA A 142 -5.73 11.53 -9.21
N GLY A 143 -5.13 11.53 -8.00
CA GLY A 143 -5.45 12.50 -6.95
C GLY A 143 -6.68 12.16 -6.11
N LYS A 144 -7.23 10.97 -6.28
CA LYS A 144 -8.38 10.48 -5.50
C LYS A 144 -7.99 9.26 -4.68
N GLY A 145 -8.32 9.29 -3.40
CA GLY A 145 -8.23 8.15 -2.50
C GLY A 145 -9.54 7.36 -2.47
N CYS A 146 -9.46 6.07 -2.25
CA CYS A 146 -10.63 5.21 -2.03
C CYS A 146 -10.28 4.11 -1.04
N LEU A 147 -11.17 3.90 -0.07
CA LEU A 147 -11.25 2.72 0.78
C LEU A 147 -12.64 2.14 0.63
N HIS A 148 -12.75 0.89 0.20
CA HIS A 148 -14.01 0.18 0.13
C HIS A 148 -13.85 -1.22 0.71
N ALA A 149 -14.67 -1.55 1.71
CA ALA A 149 -14.71 -2.86 2.34
C ALA A 149 -16.11 -3.48 2.25
N ALA A 150 -16.19 -4.76 1.88
CA ALA A 150 -17.45 -5.47 1.75
C ALA A 150 -17.34 -6.93 2.19
N ILE A 151 -18.35 -7.41 2.92
CA ILE A 151 -18.51 -8.83 3.26
C ILE A 151 -18.85 -9.58 1.98
N LEU A 152 -18.10 -10.64 1.67
CA LEU A 152 -18.22 -11.47 0.45
C LEU A 152 -18.16 -10.66 -0.87
N GLY A 153 -17.70 -9.39 -0.84
CA GLY A 153 -17.75 -8.49 -1.99
C GLY A 153 -19.17 -8.01 -2.36
N LEU A 154 -20.14 -8.15 -1.47
CA LEU A 154 -21.56 -7.82 -1.70
C LEU A 154 -22.08 -6.75 -0.74
N PHE A 155 -21.84 -6.95 0.55
CA PHE A 155 -22.41 -6.09 1.59
C PHE A 155 -21.35 -5.10 2.05
N THR A 156 -21.44 -3.87 1.57
CA THR A 156 -20.53 -2.78 1.95
C THR A 156 -20.60 -2.54 3.46
N VAL A 157 -19.46 -2.57 4.12
CA VAL A 157 -19.31 -2.29 5.55
C VAL A 157 -18.55 -0.99 5.81
N ALA A 158 -17.75 -0.55 4.85
CA ALA A 158 -17.08 0.75 4.86
C ALA A 158 -16.86 1.22 3.42
N GLU A 159 -17.08 2.51 3.17
CA GLU A 159 -16.78 3.14 1.89
C GLU A 159 -16.47 4.62 2.11
N VAL A 160 -15.28 5.03 1.71
CA VAL A 160 -14.85 6.43 1.69
C VAL A 160 -14.07 6.65 0.41
N SER A 161 -14.39 7.71 -0.34
CA SER A 161 -13.67 8.05 -1.57
C SER A 161 -13.67 9.53 -1.84
N GLY A 162 -12.68 10.00 -2.59
CA GLY A 162 -12.59 11.39 -3.03
C GLY A 162 -11.22 12.02 -2.86
N GLY A 163 -11.22 13.36 -2.81
CA GLY A 163 -10.03 14.17 -2.48
C GLY A 163 -9.85 14.38 -0.97
N GLY A 164 -9.11 15.44 -0.60
CA GLY A 164 -8.92 15.81 0.81
C GLY A 164 -8.13 14.77 1.62
N GLU A 165 -8.55 14.51 2.87
CA GLU A 165 -7.80 13.66 3.80
C GLU A 165 -7.74 12.19 3.38
N ILE A 166 -8.76 11.65 2.69
CA ILE A 166 -8.67 10.27 2.18
C ILE A 166 -7.59 10.16 1.10
N ALA A 167 -7.56 11.08 0.13
CA ALA A 167 -6.53 11.10 -0.90
C ALA A 167 -5.13 11.33 -0.29
N ARG A 168 -5.03 12.23 0.70
CA ARG A 168 -3.79 12.48 1.44
C ARG A 168 -3.30 11.23 2.16
N GLY A 169 -4.18 10.52 2.85
CA GLY A 169 -3.86 9.28 3.57
C GLY A 169 -3.40 8.16 2.65
N GLU A 170 -4.04 8.00 1.48
CA GLU A 170 -3.65 6.99 0.50
C GLU A 170 -2.34 7.36 -0.23
N LEU A 171 -2.13 8.61 -0.59
CA LEU A 171 -0.84 9.06 -1.13
C LEU A 171 0.29 8.88 -0.10
N MET A 172 0.01 9.10 1.19
CA MET A 172 0.97 8.86 2.27
C MET A 172 1.35 7.37 2.37
N ARG A 173 0.38 6.47 2.22
CA ARG A 173 0.60 5.03 2.14
C ARG A 173 1.50 4.67 0.95
N TYR A 174 1.16 5.16 -0.26
CA TYR A 174 2.00 5.01 -1.45
C TYR A 174 3.46 5.42 -1.18
N PHE A 175 3.65 6.56 -0.52
CA PHE A 175 4.98 7.10 -0.26
C PHE A 175 5.76 6.28 0.79
N ALA A 176 5.11 5.84 1.85
CA ALA A 176 5.71 4.97 2.87
C ALA A 176 6.10 3.59 2.31
N GLU A 177 5.34 3.07 1.35
CA GLU A 177 5.57 1.79 0.69
C GLU A 177 6.62 1.85 -0.46
N ALA A 178 7.16 3.04 -0.76
CA ALA A 178 8.10 3.22 -1.87
C ALA A 178 9.45 2.49 -1.67
N LEU A 179 9.69 1.91 -0.50
CA LEU A 179 10.83 1.03 -0.28
C LEU A 179 10.74 -0.26 -1.11
N TRP A 180 9.54 -0.70 -1.49
CA TRP A 180 9.33 -1.80 -2.43
C TRP A 180 9.61 -1.42 -3.89
N TYR A 181 9.68 -0.11 -4.20
CA TYR A 181 9.99 0.43 -5.51
C TYR A 181 10.96 1.64 -5.38
N PRO A 182 12.20 1.38 -4.91
CA PRO A 182 13.08 2.41 -4.35
C PRO A 182 13.50 3.49 -5.35
N THR A 183 13.44 3.22 -6.65
CA THR A 183 13.72 4.27 -7.64
C THR A 183 12.70 5.42 -7.59
N ALA A 184 11.47 5.19 -7.08
CA ALA A 184 10.47 6.24 -6.91
C ALA A 184 10.83 7.26 -5.80
N LEU A 185 11.79 6.93 -4.93
CA LEU A 185 12.31 7.81 -3.88
C LEU A 185 13.44 8.72 -4.35
N LEU A 186 13.91 8.58 -5.59
CA LEU A 186 15.01 9.38 -6.14
C LEU A 186 14.59 10.84 -6.38
N PRO A 187 15.53 11.80 -6.24
CA PRO A 187 15.29 13.19 -6.57
C PRO A 187 14.80 13.39 -8.00
N SER A 188 15.36 12.67 -8.95
CA SER A 188 14.95 12.70 -10.36
C SER A 188 13.49 12.25 -10.57
N GLN A 189 12.90 11.56 -9.61
CA GLN A 189 11.49 11.16 -9.62
C GLN A 189 10.58 12.12 -8.83
N GLY A 190 11.14 13.20 -8.29
CA GLY A 190 10.40 14.30 -7.67
C GLY A 190 10.35 14.26 -6.14
N VAL A 191 11.14 13.40 -5.49
CA VAL A 191 11.25 13.39 -4.03
C VAL A 191 12.38 14.34 -3.58
N ARG A 192 12.06 15.21 -2.63
CA ARG A 192 13.04 16.10 -2.01
C ARG A 192 13.42 15.55 -0.63
N TRP A 193 14.72 15.51 -0.35
CA TRP A 193 15.27 15.04 0.91
C TRP A 193 15.92 16.16 1.70
N GLU A 194 15.65 16.20 3.01
CA GLU A 194 16.21 17.17 3.94
C GLU A 194 16.80 16.45 5.17
N ALA A 195 18.02 16.81 5.55
CA ALA A 195 18.70 16.21 6.68
C ALA A 195 17.97 16.52 8.00
N VAL A 196 17.87 15.54 8.88
CA VAL A 196 17.46 15.72 10.28
C VAL A 196 18.63 15.43 11.19
N ASP A 197 19.26 14.27 11.05
CA ASP A 197 20.49 13.85 11.73
C ASP A 197 21.25 12.79 10.92
N ASP A 198 22.27 12.15 11.52
CA ASP A 198 23.12 11.16 10.84
C ASP A 198 22.40 9.85 10.50
N HIS A 199 21.23 9.61 11.09
CA HIS A 199 20.42 8.39 10.93
C HIS A 199 18.98 8.68 10.48
N SER A 200 18.65 9.93 10.18
CA SER A 200 17.30 10.26 9.74
C SER A 200 17.27 11.41 8.73
N ALA A 201 16.26 11.40 7.86
CA ALA A 201 15.98 12.45 6.90
C ALA A 201 14.49 12.56 6.63
N ASN A 202 14.02 13.78 6.37
CA ASN A 202 12.70 14.04 5.86
C ASN A 202 12.67 13.87 4.35
N ALA A 203 11.69 13.12 3.85
CA ALA A 203 11.39 13.05 2.44
C ALA A 203 10.06 13.74 2.14
N THR A 204 10.03 14.58 1.12
CA THR A 204 8.84 15.32 0.69
C THR A 204 8.44 14.90 -0.73
N LEU A 205 7.19 14.52 -0.90
CA LEU A 205 6.55 14.18 -2.18
C LEU A 205 5.41 15.17 -2.45
N VAL A 206 5.30 15.61 -3.71
CA VAL A 206 4.20 16.46 -4.19
C VAL A 206 3.45 15.76 -5.31
N ASP A 207 2.11 15.68 -5.20
CA ASP A 207 1.24 15.25 -6.29
C ASP A 207 0.01 16.19 -6.37
N GLY A 208 -0.02 17.02 -7.41
CA GLY A 208 -1.03 18.07 -7.55
C GLY A 208 -1.06 19.01 -6.34
N PRO A 209 -2.22 19.17 -5.67
CA PRO A 209 -2.33 20.05 -4.51
C PRO A 209 -1.81 19.40 -3.20
N LEU A 210 -1.44 18.14 -3.23
CA LEU A 210 -1.00 17.40 -2.04
C LEU A 210 0.51 17.50 -1.87
N THR A 211 0.93 17.89 -0.68
CA THR A 211 2.33 17.86 -0.25
C THR A 211 2.43 17.02 1.01
N LEU A 212 3.29 16.01 0.98
CA LEU A 212 3.49 15.06 2.09
C LEU A 212 4.95 15.05 2.50
N THR A 213 5.19 14.96 3.80
CA THR A 213 6.52 14.75 4.35
C THR A 213 6.48 13.55 5.28
N LEU A 214 7.42 12.61 5.10
CA LEU A 214 7.66 11.49 5.99
C LEU A 214 9.08 11.59 6.55
N LEU A 215 9.23 11.30 7.82
CA LEU A 215 10.53 11.07 8.44
C LEU A 215 10.92 9.62 8.20
N PHE A 216 12.05 9.40 7.53
CA PHE A 216 12.66 8.08 7.39
C PHE A 216 13.87 7.94 8.34
N ARG A 217 13.99 6.78 8.98
CA ARG A 217 15.15 6.41 9.79
C ARG A 217 15.92 5.29 9.13
N PHE A 218 17.24 5.37 9.28
CA PHE A 218 18.19 4.47 8.63
C PHE A 218 18.99 3.73 9.71
N ASN A 219 19.14 2.43 9.54
CA ASN A 219 19.97 1.62 10.40
C ASN A 219 21.47 1.72 10.03
N ASP A 220 22.33 1.05 10.80
CA ASP A 220 23.79 1.06 10.61
C ASP A 220 24.23 0.45 9.27
N ALA A 221 23.41 -0.41 8.67
CA ALA A 221 23.64 -0.95 7.31
C ALA A 221 23.26 0.05 6.21
N GLY A 222 22.75 1.25 6.55
CA GLY A 222 22.31 2.26 5.61
C GLY A 222 20.93 1.97 5.01
N LEU A 223 20.19 0.99 5.51
CA LEU A 223 18.85 0.66 5.05
C LEU A 223 17.80 1.43 5.85
N ILE A 224 16.72 1.83 5.21
CA ILE A 224 15.58 2.41 5.93
C ILE A 224 14.91 1.32 6.77
N ASP A 225 14.86 1.51 8.08
CA ASP A 225 14.22 0.56 8.99
C ASP A 225 12.82 1.01 9.46
N SER A 226 12.55 2.31 9.41
CA SER A 226 11.25 2.83 9.82
C SER A 226 10.90 4.15 9.12
N PHE A 227 9.61 4.47 9.15
CA PHE A 227 9.10 5.77 8.74
C PHE A 227 8.08 6.29 9.76
N ARG A 228 7.87 7.61 9.76
CA ARG A 228 6.87 8.27 10.57
C ARG A 228 6.23 9.44 9.85
N ALA A 229 4.90 9.50 9.91
CA ALA A 229 4.09 10.68 9.63
C ALA A 229 3.57 11.26 10.94
N GLU A 230 3.72 12.55 11.16
CA GLU A 230 3.25 13.20 12.40
C GLU A 230 1.73 13.30 12.46
N ALA A 231 1.06 13.33 11.31
CA ALA A 231 -0.39 13.38 11.24
C ALA A 231 -0.92 12.68 9.99
N ARG A 232 -1.68 11.61 10.19
CA ARG A 232 -2.46 10.91 9.17
C ARG A 232 -3.90 10.82 9.65
N GLY A 233 -4.86 11.09 8.75
CA GLY A 233 -6.28 10.87 9.03
C GLY A 233 -6.61 9.39 9.11
N GLY A 234 -7.31 8.99 10.15
CA GLY A 234 -7.84 7.64 10.32
C GLY A 234 -9.25 7.70 10.90
N MET A 235 -10.12 6.78 10.47
CA MET A 235 -11.48 6.71 10.98
C MET A 235 -11.50 6.10 12.38
N VAL A 236 -12.15 6.76 13.32
CA VAL A 236 -12.50 6.26 14.65
C VAL A 236 -14.01 6.36 14.81
N GLY A 237 -14.69 5.25 14.67
CA GLY A 237 -16.15 5.26 14.49
C GLY A 237 -16.52 5.98 13.18
N THR A 238 -17.28 7.07 13.28
CA THR A 238 -17.68 7.90 12.14
C THR A 238 -16.85 9.17 11.96
N GLU A 239 -15.86 9.41 12.82
CA GLU A 239 -15.06 10.63 12.83
C GLU A 239 -13.68 10.41 12.24
N MET A 240 -13.18 11.39 11.48
CA MET A 240 -11.80 11.43 11.00
C MET A 240 -10.94 12.02 12.12
N VAL A 241 -10.02 11.21 12.64
CA VAL A 241 -9.07 11.61 13.70
C VAL A 241 -7.65 11.62 13.15
N MET A 242 -6.97 12.75 13.33
CA MET A 242 -5.56 12.88 12.97
C MET A 242 -4.70 12.28 14.08
N ALA A 243 -3.79 11.38 13.71
CA ALA A 243 -2.86 10.77 14.65
C ALA A 243 -1.50 10.49 13.98
N PRO A 244 -0.41 10.42 14.74
CA PRO A 244 0.86 9.96 14.20
C PRO A 244 0.74 8.50 13.72
N TRP A 245 1.40 8.23 12.60
CA TRP A 245 1.37 6.96 11.91
C TRP A 245 2.79 6.55 11.55
N GLU A 246 3.14 5.32 11.84
CA GLU A 246 4.50 4.82 11.63
C GLU A 246 4.50 3.38 11.13
N GLY A 247 5.62 2.98 10.55
CA GLY A 247 5.85 1.60 10.19
C GLY A 247 7.32 1.25 10.24
N SER A 248 7.59 -0.04 10.22
CA SER A 248 8.93 -0.60 10.19
C SER A 248 9.11 -1.60 9.06
N TRP A 249 10.35 -1.70 8.58
CA TRP A 249 10.73 -2.52 7.45
C TRP A 249 11.88 -3.45 7.85
N SER A 250 11.80 -4.69 7.39
CA SER A 250 12.81 -5.70 7.69
C SER A 250 12.91 -6.76 6.59
N ASN A 251 13.79 -7.74 6.80
CA ASN A 251 13.98 -8.86 5.88
C ASN A 251 14.30 -8.39 4.46
N TYR A 252 15.32 -7.53 4.34
CA TYR A 252 15.79 -7.02 3.06
C TYR A 252 16.40 -8.13 2.20
N GLN A 253 16.00 -8.19 0.94
CA GLN A 253 16.44 -9.19 -0.04
C GLN A 253 16.74 -8.54 -1.38
N MET A 254 17.62 -9.16 -2.17
CA MET A 254 17.91 -8.71 -3.52
C MET A 254 16.83 -9.18 -4.50
N ARG A 255 16.32 -8.24 -5.32
CA ARG A 255 15.39 -8.49 -6.43
C ARG A 255 15.74 -7.58 -7.60
N ASP A 256 15.96 -8.15 -8.77
CA ASP A 256 16.28 -7.44 -10.02
C ASP A 256 17.40 -6.38 -9.86
N GLY A 257 18.43 -6.73 -9.08
CA GLY A 257 19.58 -5.86 -8.82
C GLY A 257 19.37 -4.81 -7.72
N MET A 258 18.20 -4.77 -7.09
CA MET A 258 17.86 -3.85 -6.01
C MET A 258 17.69 -4.59 -4.68
N THR A 259 17.99 -3.92 -3.56
CA THR A 259 17.78 -4.47 -2.21
C THR A 259 16.50 -3.86 -1.63
N VAL A 260 15.48 -4.68 -1.39
CA VAL A 260 14.15 -4.25 -0.95
C VAL A 260 13.66 -5.05 0.24
N PRO A 261 12.84 -4.46 1.16
CA PRO A 261 12.32 -5.17 2.32
C PRO A 261 11.24 -6.18 1.92
N PHE A 262 11.18 -7.32 2.61
CA PHE A 262 10.15 -8.33 2.41
C PHE A 262 9.14 -8.41 3.56
N THR A 263 9.38 -7.69 4.65
CA THR A 263 8.45 -7.63 5.79
C THR A 263 8.21 -6.17 6.18
N GLY A 264 6.95 -5.83 6.38
CA GLY A 264 6.52 -4.53 6.85
C GLY A 264 5.49 -4.65 7.98
N GLU A 265 5.59 -3.75 8.94
CA GLU A 265 4.62 -3.56 10.00
C GLU A 265 4.17 -2.10 10.01
N VAL A 266 2.88 -1.85 10.30
CA VAL A 266 2.34 -0.49 10.38
C VAL A 266 1.50 -0.33 11.64
N ALA A 267 1.62 0.83 12.29
CA ALA A 267 0.98 1.14 13.55
C ALA A 267 0.43 2.57 13.60
N TRP A 268 -0.62 2.74 14.36
CA TRP A 268 -1.07 4.04 14.86
C TRP A 268 -0.42 4.35 16.19
N MET A 269 -0.02 5.60 16.39
CA MET A 269 0.37 6.11 17.71
C MET A 269 -0.87 6.73 18.35
N ARG A 270 -1.36 6.09 19.39
CA ARG A 270 -2.53 6.52 20.14
C ARG A 270 -2.10 7.01 21.53
N PRO A 271 -2.95 7.75 22.27
CA PRO A 271 -2.63 8.15 23.66
C PRO A 271 -2.25 6.96 24.56
N GLU A 272 -2.84 5.79 24.31
CA GLU A 272 -2.59 4.53 25.03
C GLU A 272 -1.30 3.83 24.58
N GLY A 273 -0.60 4.37 23.59
CA GLY A 273 0.63 3.82 23.04
C GLY A 273 0.54 3.37 21.60
N ARG A 274 1.58 2.68 21.16
CA ARG A 274 1.71 2.14 19.79
C ARG A 274 0.71 1.01 19.57
N ARG A 275 -0.06 1.09 18.48
CA ARG A 275 -1.10 0.14 18.09
C ARG A 275 -0.85 -0.41 16.69
N PRO A 276 -0.13 -1.53 16.57
CA PRO A 276 0.05 -2.21 15.30
C PRO A 276 -1.28 -2.73 14.76
N TYR A 277 -1.49 -2.58 13.45
CA TYR A 277 -2.70 -3.08 12.81
C TYR A 277 -2.44 -3.89 11.54
N PHE A 278 -1.24 -3.81 10.98
CA PHE A 278 -0.84 -4.53 9.78
C PHE A 278 0.55 -5.12 9.97
N VAL A 279 0.68 -6.41 9.66
CA VAL A 279 1.96 -7.09 9.50
C VAL A 279 1.88 -7.90 8.21
N GLY A 280 2.76 -7.62 7.26
CA GLY A 280 2.74 -8.25 5.95
C GLY A 280 4.11 -8.75 5.51
N THR A 281 4.11 -9.87 4.82
CA THR A 281 5.29 -10.43 4.17
C THR A 281 5.03 -10.54 2.67
N VAL A 282 5.98 -10.07 1.87
CA VAL A 282 5.93 -10.14 0.42
C VAL A 282 6.09 -11.60 -0.02
N ALA A 283 5.10 -12.10 -0.76
CA ALA A 283 5.11 -13.43 -1.36
C ALA A 283 5.59 -13.39 -2.82
N LEU A 284 5.25 -12.32 -3.55
CA LEU A 284 5.68 -12.09 -4.93
C LEU A 284 5.95 -10.60 -5.13
N LEU A 285 7.04 -10.28 -5.83
CA LEU A 285 7.39 -8.92 -6.21
C LEU A 285 7.91 -8.93 -7.64
N THR A 286 7.25 -8.20 -8.53
CA THR A 286 7.64 -8.08 -9.94
C THR A 286 7.64 -6.61 -10.36
N PHE A 287 8.64 -6.23 -11.15
CA PHE A 287 8.84 -4.86 -11.61
C PHE A 287 8.62 -4.73 -13.11
N GLU A 288 8.12 -3.57 -13.52
CA GLU A 288 8.19 -3.06 -14.89
C GLU A 288 9.09 -1.84 -14.89
N PHE A 289 10.02 -1.80 -15.84
CA PHE A 289 11.01 -0.73 -15.94
C PHE A 289 10.71 0.19 -17.11
N SER A 290 11.29 1.39 -17.06
CA SER A 290 11.36 2.28 -18.23
C SER A 290 12.25 1.65 -19.31
N ALA A 291 11.84 1.80 -20.56
CA ALA A 291 12.61 1.38 -21.71
C ALA A 291 13.84 2.28 -21.93
#